data_8685dc0041bee8f2f2a03294b717c1ef
#
_entry.id   8685dc0041bee8f2f2a03294b717c1ef
#
_cell.length_a   1.000
_cell.length_b   1.000
_cell.length_c   1.000
_cell.angle_alpha   90.00
_cell.angle_beta   90.00
_cell.angle_gamma   90.00
#
_symmetry.space_group_name_H-M   'P 1'
#
loop_
_entity.id
_entity.type
_entity.pdbx_description
1 polymer ?
#
loop_
_entity_poly.entity_id
_entity_poly.type
_entity_poly.pdbx_seq_one_letter_code
_entity_poly.pdbx_strand_id
1 'polypeptide(L)'
;MNYDVGAAVHQGDVMALVDSPELLKLLELKAPISGLVVERLGTVGETVDKTRDLYTISDPTNVWVIADVNVSDIAAVRVGQEATVHTTAYPDESFTGKVVLIDPEVEEKSRTVPVRIETDNQTARLKPGMFADVDIVTSTVDNVVVIPDEAVQRLDDQEIVFVATDAHTFTKRVIKTGRAQNGNAEILDGLKDGEHVVTKGSSLLKSELLKSQFGE
;
A
#
# COMPACT_ATOMS: atom_id res chain seq x y z
N MET A 1 35.40 -17.58 11.15
CA MET A 1 34.18 -16.79 10.78
C MET A 1 34.48 -16.06 9.48
N ASN A 2 33.63 -16.19 8.47
CA ASN A 2 33.95 -15.76 7.11
C ASN A 2 33.16 -14.52 6.65
N TYR A 3 32.10 -14.15 7.38
CA TYR A 3 31.21 -13.06 6.99
C TYR A 3 30.99 -12.10 8.14
N ASP A 4 30.87 -10.81 7.80
CA ASP A 4 30.52 -9.73 8.72
C ASP A 4 29.09 -9.23 8.48
N VAL A 5 28.58 -8.42 9.41
CA VAL A 5 27.26 -7.78 9.28
C VAL A 5 27.19 -6.95 8.00
N GLY A 6 26.11 -7.12 7.25
CA GLY A 6 25.89 -6.49 5.94
C GLY A 6 26.41 -7.32 4.75
N ALA A 7 27.12 -8.42 4.98
CA ALA A 7 27.57 -9.30 3.89
C ALA A 7 26.41 -10.08 3.28
N ALA A 8 26.39 -10.20 1.96
CA ALA A 8 25.48 -11.10 1.25
C ALA A 8 26.03 -12.54 1.31
N VAL A 9 25.14 -13.49 1.52
CA VAL A 9 25.44 -14.91 1.59
C VAL A 9 24.44 -15.73 0.75
N HIS A 10 24.91 -16.86 0.23
CA HIS A 10 24.05 -17.82 -0.45
C HIS A 10 23.79 -19.03 0.45
N GLN A 11 22.65 -19.67 0.25
CA GLN A 11 22.36 -20.92 0.94
C GLN A 11 23.48 -21.95 0.73
N GLY A 12 24.01 -22.49 1.83
CA GLY A 12 25.11 -23.46 1.82
C GLY A 12 26.51 -22.87 1.99
N ASP A 13 26.66 -21.54 1.95
CA ASP A 13 27.95 -20.89 2.21
C ASP A 13 28.47 -21.21 3.61
N VAL A 14 29.77 -21.44 3.74
CA VAL A 14 30.40 -21.74 5.04
C VAL A 14 30.59 -20.44 5.82
N MET A 15 29.76 -20.23 6.82
CA MET A 15 29.74 -19.04 7.69
C MET A 15 30.87 -19.07 8.73
N ALA A 16 31.07 -20.22 9.32
CA ALA A 16 32.08 -20.42 10.35
C ALA A 16 32.55 -21.88 10.38
N LEU A 17 33.75 -22.07 10.96
CA LEU A 17 34.25 -23.36 11.36
C LEU A 17 34.19 -23.44 12.87
N VAL A 18 33.59 -24.50 13.38
CA VAL A 18 33.47 -24.78 14.83
C VAL A 18 34.30 -26.05 15.12
N ASP A 19 35.27 -25.91 16.01
CA ASP A 19 36.05 -27.07 16.50
C ASP A 19 35.18 -27.88 17.46
N SER A 20 35.02 -29.15 17.17
CA SER A 20 34.29 -30.09 18.04
C SER A 20 35.24 -31.09 18.65
N PRO A 21 35.67 -30.89 19.89
CA PRO A 21 36.54 -31.84 20.57
C PRO A 21 35.93 -33.27 20.69
N GLU A 22 34.58 -33.32 20.81
CA GLU A 22 33.86 -34.60 20.90
C GLU A 22 33.95 -35.42 19.60
N LEU A 23 33.95 -34.75 18.46
CA LEU A 23 33.96 -35.37 17.13
C LEU A 23 35.36 -35.40 16.51
N LEU A 24 36.35 -34.79 17.16
CA LEU A 24 37.73 -34.62 16.69
C LEU A 24 37.79 -34.08 15.24
N LYS A 25 36.87 -33.13 14.91
CA LYS A 25 36.83 -32.54 13.59
C LYS A 25 36.25 -31.10 13.64
N LEU A 26 36.59 -30.34 12.62
CA LEU A 26 35.95 -29.05 12.35
C LEU A 26 34.57 -29.25 11.73
N LEU A 27 33.57 -28.62 12.29
CA LEU A 27 32.21 -28.58 11.76
C LEU A 27 32.03 -27.31 10.98
N GLU A 28 31.50 -27.43 9.78
CA GLU A 28 31.09 -26.28 8.97
C GLU A 28 29.71 -25.82 9.37
N LEU A 29 29.60 -24.57 9.83
CA LEU A 29 28.33 -23.89 9.99
C LEU A 29 27.98 -23.24 8.66
N LYS A 30 26.90 -23.71 8.02
CA LYS A 30 26.45 -23.22 6.71
C LYS A 30 25.25 -22.31 6.82
N ALA A 31 25.14 -21.35 5.89
CA ALA A 31 23.99 -20.50 5.76
C ALA A 31 22.75 -21.33 5.40
N PRO A 32 21.65 -21.27 6.17
CA PRO A 32 20.44 -22.03 5.89
C PRO A 32 19.62 -21.45 4.74
N ILE A 33 19.76 -20.14 4.50
CA ILE A 33 19.08 -19.39 3.43
C ILE A 33 20.06 -18.43 2.75
N SER A 34 19.72 -17.96 1.55
CA SER A 34 20.38 -16.80 0.95
C SER A 34 19.84 -15.52 1.56
N GLY A 35 20.66 -14.47 1.68
CA GLY A 35 20.24 -13.20 2.26
C GLY A 35 21.39 -12.34 2.72
N LEU A 36 21.12 -11.44 3.65
CA LEU A 36 22.10 -10.56 4.29
C LEU A 36 22.35 -10.99 5.74
N VAL A 37 23.60 -10.97 6.17
CA VAL A 37 23.95 -11.12 7.58
C VAL A 37 23.51 -9.86 8.33
N VAL A 38 22.50 -9.97 9.20
CA VAL A 38 21.99 -8.86 9.99
C VAL A 38 22.64 -8.77 11.36
N GLU A 39 23.06 -9.91 11.92
CA GLU A 39 23.78 -9.96 13.19
C GLU A 39 24.89 -11.02 13.15
N ARG A 40 25.98 -10.72 13.81
CA ARG A 40 27.06 -11.65 14.11
C ARG A 40 27.29 -11.67 15.62
N LEU A 41 26.81 -12.72 16.28
CA LEU A 41 26.81 -12.87 17.73
C LEU A 41 28.03 -13.63 18.24
N GLY A 42 28.69 -14.41 17.37
CA GLY A 42 29.86 -15.19 17.72
C GLY A 42 31.17 -14.46 17.49
N THR A 43 32.17 -14.82 18.29
CA THR A 43 33.55 -14.30 18.19
C THR A 43 34.52 -15.44 17.95
N VAL A 44 35.57 -15.18 17.16
CA VAL A 44 36.62 -16.20 16.89
C VAL A 44 37.34 -16.57 18.19
N GLY A 45 37.47 -17.88 18.44
CA GLY A 45 38.09 -18.40 19.67
C GLY A 45 37.15 -18.53 20.86
N GLU A 46 35.89 -18.21 20.69
CA GLU A 46 34.85 -18.37 21.71
C GLU A 46 34.38 -19.81 21.79
N THR A 47 34.11 -20.31 23.01
CA THR A 47 33.47 -21.58 23.23
C THR A 47 31.96 -21.41 23.10
N VAL A 48 31.31 -22.16 22.23
CA VAL A 48 29.89 -22.08 21.96
C VAL A 48 29.21 -23.44 22.21
N ASP A 49 27.99 -23.39 22.68
CA ASP A 49 27.12 -24.57 22.79
C ASP A 49 26.15 -24.65 21.60
N LYS A 50 25.39 -25.77 21.52
CA LYS A 50 24.49 -26.06 20.40
C LYS A 50 23.23 -25.15 20.38
N THR A 51 22.98 -24.39 21.42
CA THR A 51 21.77 -23.55 21.57
C THR A 51 22.03 -22.10 21.26
N ARG A 52 23.30 -21.72 21.08
CA ARG A 52 23.69 -20.33 20.85
C ARG A 52 23.66 -19.99 19.38
N ASP A 53 22.94 -18.94 19.06
CA ASP A 53 22.95 -18.34 17.71
C ASP A 53 24.28 -17.63 17.45
N LEU A 54 24.89 -17.91 16.32
CA LEU A 54 26.16 -17.28 15.89
C LEU A 54 25.98 -16.22 14.83
N TYR A 55 24.94 -16.37 14.00
CA TYR A 55 24.57 -15.44 12.95
C TYR A 55 23.06 -15.37 12.82
N THR A 56 22.57 -14.18 12.50
CA THR A 56 21.22 -13.97 12.00
C THR A 56 21.28 -13.56 10.54
N ILE A 57 20.60 -14.31 9.67
CA ILE A 57 20.51 -14.03 8.25
C ILE A 57 19.05 -13.66 7.95
N SER A 58 18.86 -12.58 7.22
CA SER A 58 17.54 -12.13 6.76
C SER A 58 17.50 -12.08 5.24
N ASP A 59 16.40 -12.57 4.65
CA ASP A 59 16.10 -12.32 3.26
C ASP A 59 15.30 -11.00 3.17
N PRO A 60 15.89 -9.93 2.62
CA PRO A 60 15.23 -8.64 2.53
C PRO A 60 14.30 -8.52 1.33
N THR A 61 14.21 -9.52 0.45
CA THR A 61 13.48 -9.40 -0.83
C THR A 61 11.97 -9.37 -0.66
N ASN A 62 11.46 -9.99 0.42
CA ASN A 62 10.07 -9.94 0.82
C ASN A 62 9.95 -9.44 2.25
N VAL A 63 9.12 -8.47 2.46
CA VAL A 63 8.83 -7.93 3.80
C VAL A 63 7.35 -8.03 4.10
N TRP A 64 7.05 -8.21 5.37
CA TRP A 64 5.68 -8.11 5.86
C TRP A 64 5.43 -6.74 6.44
N VAL A 65 4.43 -6.07 5.91
CA VAL A 65 3.88 -4.86 6.50
C VAL A 65 2.67 -5.25 7.34
N ILE A 66 2.65 -4.84 8.60
CA ILE A 66 1.52 -5.06 9.49
C ILE A 66 0.70 -3.78 9.51
N ALA A 67 -0.49 -3.84 8.95
CA ALA A 67 -1.44 -2.74 8.96
C ALA A 67 -2.45 -2.94 10.09
N ASP A 68 -2.60 -1.93 10.93
CA ASP A 68 -3.57 -1.92 12.03
C ASP A 68 -4.92 -1.40 11.51
N VAL A 69 -5.79 -2.32 11.08
CA VAL A 69 -7.10 -1.98 10.51
C VAL A 69 -8.13 -1.82 11.63
N ASN A 70 -8.89 -0.72 11.61
CA ASN A 70 -9.96 -0.51 12.58
C ASN A 70 -11.04 -1.60 12.47
N VAL A 71 -11.58 -2.03 13.61
CA VAL A 71 -12.64 -3.06 13.68
C VAL A 71 -13.86 -2.68 12.83
N SER A 72 -14.19 -1.38 12.70
CA SER A 72 -15.30 -0.92 11.85
C SER A 72 -15.10 -1.27 10.37
N ASP A 73 -13.86 -1.34 9.90
CA ASP A 73 -13.50 -1.44 8.49
C ASP A 73 -13.09 -2.86 8.10
N ILE A 74 -12.78 -3.70 9.10
CA ILE A 74 -12.28 -5.07 8.87
C ILE A 74 -13.26 -5.93 8.05
N ALA A 75 -14.56 -5.64 8.15
CA ALA A 75 -15.58 -6.35 7.38
C ALA A 75 -15.41 -6.23 5.86
N ALA A 76 -14.70 -5.22 5.37
CA ALA A 76 -14.40 -5.01 3.96
C ALA A 76 -13.07 -5.64 3.52
N VAL A 77 -12.20 -6.04 4.46
CA VAL A 77 -10.88 -6.59 4.15
C VAL A 77 -10.95 -8.10 3.93
N ARG A 78 -10.25 -8.60 2.93
CA ARG A 78 -10.16 -10.03 2.58
C ARG A 78 -8.72 -10.39 2.23
N VAL A 79 -8.34 -11.62 2.57
CA VAL A 79 -7.09 -12.22 2.07
C VAL A 79 -7.12 -12.25 0.54
N GLY A 80 -6.00 -11.85 -0.05
CA GLY A 80 -5.84 -11.78 -1.49
C GLY A 80 -6.07 -10.40 -2.11
N GLN A 81 -6.58 -9.42 -1.36
CA GLN A 81 -6.71 -8.05 -1.84
C GLN A 81 -5.33 -7.39 -2.08
N GLU A 82 -5.29 -6.55 -3.10
CA GLU A 82 -4.13 -5.70 -3.38
C GLU A 82 -4.03 -4.58 -2.36
N ALA A 83 -2.79 -4.24 -2.04
CA ALA A 83 -2.48 -3.13 -1.15
C ALA A 83 -1.31 -2.32 -1.72
N THR A 84 -1.32 -1.03 -1.42
CA THR A 84 -0.23 -0.11 -1.73
C THR A 84 0.36 0.40 -0.43
N VAL A 85 1.67 0.31 -0.31
CA VAL A 85 2.42 0.70 0.89
C VAL A 85 3.20 1.98 0.57
N HIS A 86 3.02 2.99 1.41
CA HIS A 86 3.71 4.27 1.36
C HIS A 86 4.55 4.45 2.60
N THR A 87 5.75 5.01 2.46
CA THR A 87 6.62 5.28 3.60
C THR A 87 7.22 6.69 3.50
N THR A 88 7.39 7.34 4.63
CA THR A 88 8.01 8.66 4.71
C THR A 88 9.47 8.68 4.28
N ALA A 89 10.14 7.52 4.30
CA ALA A 89 11.52 7.39 3.84
C ALA A 89 11.65 7.54 2.30
N TYR A 90 10.59 7.21 1.56
CA TYR A 90 10.53 7.27 0.09
C TYR A 90 9.17 7.84 -0.35
N PRO A 91 8.95 9.16 -0.19
CA PRO A 91 7.63 9.78 -0.37
C PRO A 91 7.13 9.75 -1.81
N ASP A 92 8.03 9.67 -2.78
CA ASP A 92 7.71 9.64 -4.21
C ASP A 92 7.54 8.20 -4.75
N GLU A 93 7.67 7.18 -3.88
CA GLU A 93 7.58 5.78 -4.28
C GLU A 93 6.45 5.09 -3.53
N SER A 94 5.84 4.14 -4.21
CA SER A 94 4.87 3.21 -3.62
C SER A 94 5.32 1.77 -3.84
N PHE A 95 5.04 0.92 -2.86
CA PHE A 95 5.37 -0.50 -2.92
C PHE A 95 4.07 -1.29 -2.99
N THR A 96 3.99 -2.20 -3.94
CA THR A 96 2.82 -3.06 -4.08
C THR A 96 2.90 -4.24 -3.13
N GLY A 97 1.78 -4.61 -2.57
CA GLY A 97 1.66 -5.74 -1.68
C GLY A 97 0.31 -6.44 -1.81
N LYS A 98 0.16 -7.53 -1.07
CA LYS A 98 -1.04 -8.32 -1.04
C LYS A 98 -1.38 -8.75 0.37
N VAL A 99 -2.65 -8.67 0.75
CA VAL A 99 -3.13 -9.17 2.04
C VAL A 99 -2.98 -10.69 2.07
N VAL A 100 -2.17 -11.19 3.01
CA VAL A 100 -1.91 -12.63 3.15
C VAL A 100 -2.50 -13.22 4.42
N LEU A 101 -2.71 -12.40 5.45
CA LEU A 101 -3.30 -12.84 6.70
C LEU A 101 -4.08 -11.70 7.35
N ILE A 102 -5.23 -12.03 7.90
CA ILE A 102 -5.99 -11.18 8.82
C ILE A 102 -5.93 -11.90 10.17
N ASP A 103 -5.41 -11.22 11.19
CA ASP A 103 -5.28 -11.82 12.51
C ASP A 103 -6.67 -12.14 13.08
N PRO A 104 -6.89 -13.31 13.68
CA PRO A 104 -8.16 -13.65 14.30
C PRO A 104 -8.45 -12.88 15.60
N GLU A 105 -7.44 -12.23 16.17
CA GLU A 105 -7.55 -11.50 17.43
C GLU A 105 -7.57 -9.99 17.20
N VAL A 106 -8.35 -9.30 18.04
CA VAL A 106 -8.41 -7.85 18.08
C VAL A 106 -7.42 -7.36 19.13
N GLU A 107 -6.56 -6.41 18.78
CA GLU A 107 -5.71 -5.72 19.75
C GLU A 107 -6.58 -4.79 20.60
N GLU A 108 -6.78 -5.13 21.86
CA GLU A 108 -7.72 -4.44 22.76
C GLU A 108 -7.36 -2.96 22.99
N LYS A 109 -6.07 -2.62 23.01
CA LYS A 109 -5.60 -1.25 23.29
C LYS A 109 -5.89 -0.30 22.15
N SER A 110 -5.60 -0.71 20.93
CA SER A 110 -5.78 0.09 19.71
C SER A 110 -7.17 -0.08 19.10
N ARG A 111 -7.89 -1.16 19.43
CA ARG A 111 -9.13 -1.60 18.78
C ARG A 111 -8.97 -1.81 17.28
N THR A 112 -7.83 -2.38 16.92
CA THR A 112 -7.49 -2.72 15.54
C THR A 112 -7.31 -4.21 15.40
N VAL A 113 -7.41 -4.68 14.17
CA VAL A 113 -7.07 -6.04 13.77
C VAL A 113 -5.79 -5.96 12.93
N PRO A 114 -4.70 -6.64 13.34
CA PRO A 114 -3.50 -6.69 12.53
C PRO A 114 -3.74 -7.42 11.22
N VAL A 115 -3.43 -6.77 10.11
CA VAL A 115 -3.51 -7.34 8.76
C VAL A 115 -2.10 -7.42 8.19
N ARG A 116 -1.68 -8.63 7.83
CA ARG A 116 -0.36 -8.86 7.24
C ARG A 116 -0.42 -8.72 5.73
N ILE A 117 0.44 -7.87 5.21
CA ILE A 117 0.59 -7.60 3.79
C ILE A 117 1.99 -8.04 3.39
N GLU A 118 2.08 -8.96 2.45
CA GLU A 118 3.34 -9.35 1.83
C GLU A 118 3.66 -8.35 0.73
N THR A 119 4.83 -7.73 0.84
CA THR A 119 5.24 -6.64 -0.05
C THR A 119 6.58 -7.00 -0.70
N ASP A 120 6.64 -6.86 -2.02
CA ASP A 120 7.86 -7.05 -2.80
C ASP A 120 8.89 -5.96 -2.44
N ASN A 121 10.10 -6.40 -2.10
CA ASN A 121 11.20 -5.52 -1.69
C ASN A 121 12.51 -5.91 -2.37
N GLN A 122 12.48 -6.23 -3.66
CA GLN A 122 13.67 -6.67 -4.41
C GLN A 122 14.83 -5.66 -4.34
N THR A 123 14.52 -4.39 -4.14
CA THR A 123 15.52 -3.32 -3.96
C THR A 123 16.05 -3.19 -2.54
N ALA A 124 15.56 -4.00 -1.59
CA ALA A 124 15.91 -3.97 -0.16
C ALA A 124 15.78 -2.57 0.49
N ARG A 125 14.85 -1.74 0.00
CA ARG A 125 14.59 -0.37 0.51
C ARG A 125 13.75 -0.38 1.78
N LEU A 126 12.74 -1.22 1.82
CA LEU A 126 11.95 -1.39 3.04
C LEU A 126 12.77 -2.17 4.07
N LYS A 127 12.80 -1.66 5.29
CA LYS A 127 13.55 -2.29 6.39
C LYS A 127 12.60 -2.57 7.55
N PRO A 128 12.80 -3.68 8.25
CA PRO A 128 12.05 -3.94 9.49
C PRO A 128 12.13 -2.76 10.45
N GLY A 129 11.01 -2.41 11.06
CA GLY A 129 10.90 -1.26 11.98
C GLY A 129 10.60 0.07 11.31
N MET A 130 10.46 0.15 9.97
CA MET A 130 9.95 1.34 9.30
C MET A 130 8.45 1.48 9.52
N PHE A 131 7.98 2.72 9.67
CA PHE A 131 6.55 3.04 9.63
C PHE A 131 6.11 3.22 8.17
N ALA A 132 4.89 2.78 7.90
CA ALA A 132 4.27 2.87 6.60
C ALA A 132 2.76 3.11 6.72
N ASP A 133 2.22 3.83 5.76
CA ASP A 133 0.77 3.94 5.52
C ASP A 133 0.39 2.92 4.44
N VAL A 134 -0.79 2.32 4.58
CA VAL A 134 -1.24 1.25 3.68
C VAL A 134 -2.64 1.55 3.17
N ASP A 135 -2.78 1.55 1.86
CA ASP A 135 -4.06 1.59 1.17
C ASP A 135 -4.45 0.19 0.69
N ILE A 136 -5.53 -0.37 1.24
CA ILE A 136 -6.05 -1.68 0.85
C ILE A 136 -7.22 -1.49 -0.11
N VAL A 137 -7.17 -2.12 -1.29
CA VAL A 137 -8.27 -2.10 -2.26
C VAL A 137 -9.40 -3.01 -1.78
N THR A 138 -10.44 -2.44 -1.20
CA THR A 138 -11.57 -3.20 -0.65
C THR A 138 -12.65 -3.54 -1.66
N SER A 139 -12.80 -2.72 -2.70
CA SER A 139 -13.75 -2.96 -3.79
C SER A 139 -13.28 -2.28 -5.08
N THR A 140 -13.52 -2.93 -6.20
CA THR A 140 -13.36 -2.36 -7.53
C THR A 140 -14.75 -2.29 -8.16
N VAL A 141 -15.06 -1.17 -8.79
CA VAL A 141 -16.29 -1.01 -9.57
C VAL A 141 -15.88 -0.80 -11.01
N ASP A 142 -16.31 -1.69 -11.88
CA ASP A 142 -16.01 -1.62 -13.30
C ASP A 142 -17.10 -0.86 -14.06
N ASN A 143 -16.72 -0.23 -15.16
CA ASN A 143 -17.64 0.45 -16.07
C ASN A 143 -18.45 1.59 -15.44
N VAL A 144 -17.81 2.40 -14.59
CA VAL A 144 -18.43 3.61 -14.05
C VAL A 144 -17.91 4.84 -14.74
N VAL A 145 -18.79 5.81 -14.97
CA VAL A 145 -18.40 7.14 -15.43
C VAL A 145 -17.86 7.89 -14.22
N VAL A 146 -16.63 8.40 -14.35
CA VAL A 146 -15.95 9.16 -13.30
C VAL A 146 -15.60 10.54 -13.84
N ILE A 147 -15.87 11.58 -13.06
CA ILE A 147 -15.49 12.94 -13.39
C ILE A 147 -14.77 13.59 -12.21
N PRO A 148 -13.90 14.60 -12.44
CA PRO A 148 -13.32 15.38 -11.35
C PRO A 148 -14.40 16.07 -10.50
N ASP A 149 -14.23 16.08 -9.17
CA ASP A 149 -15.18 16.71 -8.23
C ASP A 149 -15.43 18.18 -8.56
N GLU A 150 -14.43 18.90 -9.10
CA GLU A 150 -14.54 20.31 -9.51
C GLU A 150 -15.58 20.55 -10.62
N ALA A 151 -15.94 19.49 -11.38
CA ALA A 151 -16.98 19.58 -12.41
C ALA A 151 -18.39 19.57 -11.82
N VAL A 152 -18.56 18.97 -10.64
CA VAL A 152 -19.86 18.85 -9.97
C VAL A 152 -20.23 20.17 -9.33
N GLN A 153 -21.39 20.68 -9.68
CA GLN A 153 -21.94 21.91 -9.09
C GLN A 153 -23.26 21.58 -8.40
N ARG A 154 -23.57 22.28 -7.32
CA ARG A 154 -24.85 22.16 -6.63
C ARG A 154 -25.71 23.35 -6.95
N LEU A 155 -26.93 23.13 -7.42
CA LEU A 155 -27.93 24.13 -7.76
C LEU A 155 -29.30 23.65 -7.27
N ASP A 156 -29.99 24.42 -6.40
CA ASP A 156 -31.33 24.11 -5.89
C ASP A 156 -31.47 22.65 -5.37
N ASP A 157 -30.57 22.23 -4.49
CA ASP A 157 -30.49 20.88 -3.92
C ASP A 157 -30.23 19.75 -4.94
N GLN A 158 -29.92 20.09 -6.19
CA GLN A 158 -29.53 19.13 -7.22
C GLN A 158 -28.06 19.23 -7.54
N GLU A 159 -27.46 18.09 -7.80
CA GLU A 159 -26.12 18.02 -8.37
C GLU A 159 -26.21 18.10 -9.89
N ILE A 160 -25.44 19.01 -10.46
CA ILE A 160 -25.46 19.29 -11.88
C ILE A 160 -24.03 19.31 -12.44
N VAL A 161 -23.92 19.07 -13.73
CA VAL A 161 -22.73 19.32 -14.54
C VAL A 161 -23.09 20.12 -15.77
N PHE A 162 -22.07 20.71 -16.39
CA PHE A 162 -22.20 21.31 -17.70
C PHE A 162 -21.54 20.41 -18.74
N VAL A 163 -22.34 19.95 -19.70
CA VAL A 163 -21.87 19.13 -20.82
C VAL A 163 -21.69 20.03 -22.02
N ALA A 164 -20.51 20.01 -22.63
CA ALA A 164 -20.24 20.71 -23.88
C ALA A 164 -20.89 19.96 -25.05
N THR A 165 -21.83 20.58 -25.72
CA THR A 165 -22.45 20.06 -26.95
C THR A 165 -21.71 20.55 -28.19
N ASP A 166 -21.13 21.76 -28.10
CA ASP A 166 -20.31 22.40 -29.13
C ASP A 166 -19.19 23.22 -28.49
N ALA A 167 -18.32 23.83 -29.28
CA ALA A 167 -17.17 24.62 -28.83
C ALA A 167 -17.58 25.79 -27.90
N HIS A 168 -18.82 26.27 -27.98
CA HIS A 168 -19.31 27.42 -27.23
C HIS A 168 -20.69 27.19 -26.58
N THR A 169 -21.23 25.98 -26.67
CA THR A 169 -22.55 25.64 -26.14
C THR A 169 -22.45 24.64 -25.02
N PHE A 170 -22.95 25.00 -23.86
CA PHE A 170 -22.91 24.18 -22.65
C PHE A 170 -24.34 23.93 -22.16
N THR A 171 -24.67 22.69 -21.90
CA THR A 171 -26.00 22.29 -21.43
C THR A 171 -25.92 21.84 -19.99
N LYS A 172 -26.74 22.43 -19.14
CA LYS A 172 -26.92 21.98 -17.75
C LYS A 172 -27.55 20.59 -17.76
N ARG A 173 -26.96 19.67 -17.02
CA ARG A 173 -27.51 18.33 -16.81
C ARG A 173 -27.51 17.97 -15.34
N VAL A 174 -28.65 17.49 -14.86
CA VAL A 174 -28.75 16.94 -13.50
C VAL A 174 -28.12 15.56 -13.50
N ILE A 175 -27.32 15.32 -12.49
CA ILE A 175 -26.62 14.04 -12.29
C ILE A 175 -26.95 13.48 -10.92
N LYS A 176 -26.64 12.20 -10.75
CA LYS A 176 -26.64 11.53 -9.47
C LYS A 176 -25.24 10.99 -9.23
N THR A 177 -24.58 11.52 -8.17
CA THR A 177 -23.25 11.04 -7.80
C THR A 177 -23.31 9.82 -6.90
N GLY A 178 -22.27 9.03 -6.93
CA GLY A 178 -22.02 7.90 -6.05
C GLY A 178 -20.90 8.19 -5.06
N ARG A 179 -19.86 7.35 -5.08
CA ARG A 179 -18.68 7.53 -4.21
C ARG A 179 -17.78 8.64 -4.75
N ALA A 180 -17.20 9.42 -3.83
CA ALA A 180 -16.15 10.37 -4.15
C ALA A 180 -14.82 9.83 -3.59
N GLN A 181 -13.78 9.77 -4.42
CA GLN A 181 -12.45 9.29 -4.02
C GLN A 181 -11.37 9.97 -4.87
N ASN A 182 -10.28 10.34 -4.22
CA ASN A 182 -9.10 10.93 -4.88
C ASN A 182 -9.42 12.14 -5.78
N GLY A 183 -10.36 13.01 -5.36
CA GLY A 183 -10.75 14.21 -6.11
C GLY A 183 -11.63 13.92 -7.34
N ASN A 184 -12.20 12.70 -7.42
CA ASN A 184 -13.12 12.29 -8.47
C ASN A 184 -14.43 11.79 -7.89
N ALA A 185 -15.54 12.07 -8.58
CA ALA A 185 -16.88 11.59 -8.28
C ALA A 185 -17.34 10.52 -9.28
N GLU A 186 -17.84 9.43 -8.76
CA GLU A 186 -18.57 8.42 -9.53
C GLU A 186 -19.93 8.99 -9.96
N ILE A 187 -20.35 8.75 -11.20
CA ILE A 187 -21.65 9.15 -11.70
C ILE A 187 -22.52 7.90 -11.86
N LEU A 188 -23.59 7.86 -11.08
CA LEU A 188 -24.58 6.79 -11.10
C LEU A 188 -25.64 6.99 -12.18
N ASP A 189 -25.97 8.26 -12.50
CA ASP A 189 -26.95 8.61 -13.50
C ASP A 189 -26.74 10.01 -14.03
N GLY A 190 -27.19 10.29 -15.26
CA GLY A 190 -27.19 11.60 -15.88
C GLY A 190 -26.05 11.87 -16.88
N LEU A 191 -24.99 11.03 -16.93
CA LEU A 191 -23.93 11.12 -17.94
C LEU A 191 -23.71 9.79 -18.64
N LYS A 192 -23.20 9.88 -19.86
CA LYS A 192 -22.77 8.73 -20.66
C LYS A 192 -21.28 8.81 -20.94
N ASP A 193 -20.69 7.63 -21.15
CA ASP A 193 -19.31 7.56 -21.57
C ASP A 193 -19.07 8.31 -22.89
N GLY A 194 -17.94 9.04 -22.98
CA GLY A 194 -17.58 9.85 -24.13
C GLY A 194 -18.18 11.27 -24.16
N GLU A 195 -19.00 11.67 -23.20
CA GLU A 195 -19.50 13.05 -23.10
C GLU A 195 -18.42 13.98 -22.51
N HIS A 196 -18.30 15.19 -23.08
CA HIS A 196 -17.36 16.20 -22.62
C HIS A 196 -17.96 17.05 -21.50
N VAL A 197 -17.43 16.92 -20.28
CA VAL A 197 -17.86 17.67 -19.10
C VAL A 197 -16.91 18.83 -18.83
N VAL A 198 -17.47 19.99 -18.52
CA VAL A 198 -16.68 21.17 -18.15
C VAL A 198 -16.17 21.01 -16.71
N THR A 199 -14.87 20.98 -16.54
CA THR A 199 -14.19 20.93 -15.24
C THR A 199 -13.85 22.34 -14.78
N LYS A 200 -12.86 22.98 -15.42
CA LYS A 200 -12.46 24.36 -15.10
C LYS A 200 -13.47 25.37 -15.63
N GLY A 201 -13.95 26.24 -14.74
CA GLY A 201 -14.94 27.26 -15.11
C GLY A 201 -16.40 26.82 -14.96
N SER A 202 -16.67 25.61 -14.45
CA SER A 202 -18.03 25.13 -14.14
C SER A 202 -18.80 26.07 -13.22
N SER A 203 -18.14 26.66 -12.23
CA SER A 203 -18.72 27.68 -11.33
C SER A 203 -19.08 28.96 -12.04
N LEU A 204 -18.34 29.38 -13.08
CA LEU A 204 -18.66 30.56 -13.86
C LEU A 204 -19.92 30.32 -14.70
N LEU A 205 -20.05 29.17 -15.33
CA LEU A 205 -21.25 28.77 -16.07
C LEU A 205 -22.47 28.71 -15.17
N LYS A 206 -22.31 28.21 -13.94
CA LYS A 206 -23.39 28.25 -12.93
C LYS A 206 -23.82 29.68 -12.64
N SER A 207 -22.88 30.60 -12.46
CA SER A 207 -23.21 32.03 -12.19
C SER A 207 -23.93 32.69 -13.34
N GLU A 208 -23.53 32.41 -14.58
CA GLU A 208 -24.20 32.92 -15.78
C GLU A 208 -25.64 32.34 -15.94
N LEU A 209 -25.80 31.05 -15.65
CA LEU A 209 -27.09 30.40 -15.66
C LEU A 209 -28.06 31.06 -14.68
N LEU A 210 -27.58 31.33 -13.43
CA LEU A 210 -28.37 31.99 -12.42
C LEU A 210 -28.79 33.43 -12.84
N LYS A 211 -27.87 34.21 -13.41
CA LYS A 211 -28.21 35.53 -13.93
C LYS A 211 -29.28 35.46 -15.02
N SER A 212 -29.19 34.51 -15.93
CA SER A 212 -30.20 34.34 -16.98
C SER A 212 -31.58 33.92 -16.46
N GLN A 213 -31.66 33.26 -15.30
CA GLN A 213 -32.92 32.84 -14.65
C GLN A 213 -33.57 33.94 -13.85
N PHE A 214 -32.78 34.85 -13.27
CA PHE A 214 -33.32 35.97 -12.45
C PHE A 214 -33.55 37.24 -13.25
N GLY A 215 -33.35 37.21 -14.56
CA GLY A 215 -33.79 38.16 -15.56
C GLY A 215 -33.43 39.62 -15.27
N GLU A 216 -32.30 40.05 -15.74
CA GLU A 216 -32.10 41.40 -16.28
C GLU A 216 -30.99 41.38 -17.29
#